data_ed6fa3b14504b89eca9ad88472cbd6e6
#
_entry.id   ed6fa3b14504b89eca9ad88472cbd6e6
#
_cell.length_a   1.000
_cell.length_b   1.000
_cell.length_c   1.000
_cell.angle_alpha   90.00
_cell.angle_beta   90.00
_cell.angle_gamma   90.00
#
_symmetry.space_group_name_H-M   'P 1'
#
loop_
_entity.id
_entity.type
_entity.pdbx_description
1 polymer ?
#
loop_
_entity_poly.entity_id
_entity_poly.type
_entity_poly.pdbx_seq_one_letter_code
_entity_poly.pdbx_strand_id
1 'polypeptide(L)'
;MEVGSTEIEGTGGVRLFVRDHRPVAIPSMRTLVCVHGLGEHGGRYQHFAEWLVERGWRVIIGDLRGHGRSTGTRTHVLSFKEYPLDLGIIWRHFELDKPSTVLFGHSMGGLIAVRAVQMGTVDPAAMILTSPLLGLKLRVNPLKKLLGQMLVQILPKTRFSNGLDPKNMTRDPRFAEERRNDPLIVRTVTASWFFAMQRAIANAQRDADKISIPILAFRGMADETTDGDVLPNWLARTQSPSSELISLPTHVHEVFHESDWEDSMERMLQWLDQIGVPRR
;
A
#
# COMPACT_ATOMS: atom_id res chain seq x y z
N MET A 1 -2.29 -15.73 -19.07
CA MET A 1 -2.19 -15.45 -17.62
C MET A 1 -2.91 -16.56 -16.85
N GLU A 2 -2.32 -17.03 -15.77
CA GLU A 2 -2.94 -17.91 -14.77
C GLU A 2 -3.19 -17.10 -13.51
N VAL A 3 -4.39 -17.24 -12.90
CA VAL A 3 -4.75 -16.54 -11.66
C VAL A 3 -5.15 -17.57 -10.62
N GLY A 4 -4.30 -17.75 -9.62
CA GLY A 4 -4.59 -18.51 -8.43
C GLY A 4 -5.13 -17.62 -7.30
N SER A 5 -5.83 -18.22 -6.35
CA SER A 5 -6.15 -17.57 -5.07
C SER A 5 -6.00 -18.54 -3.92
N THR A 6 -5.57 -18.03 -2.78
CA THR A 6 -5.40 -18.82 -1.56
C THR A 6 -5.84 -18.02 -0.34
N GLU A 7 -6.18 -18.70 0.74
CA GLU A 7 -6.37 -18.11 2.06
C GLU A 7 -5.19 -18.50 2.96
N ILE A 8 -4.57 -17.50 3.57
CA ILE A 8 -3.40 -17.67 4.45
C ILE A 8 -3.79 -17.23 5.85
N GLU A 9 -3.44 -18.02 6.87
CA GLU A 9 -3.66 -17.61 8.26
C GLU A 9 -2.68 -16.49 8.64
N GLY A 10 -3.23 -15.31 8.92
CA GLY A 10 -2.51 -14.14 9.41
C GLY A 10 -2.44 -14.08 10.93
N THR A 11 -1.87 -13.01 11.46
CA THR A 11 -1.74 -12.83 12.91
C THR A 11 -3.13 -12.76 13.59
N GLY A 12 -3.27 -13.43 14.75
CA GLY A 12 -4.51 -13.42 15.52
C GLY A 12 -5.67 -14.18 14.85
N GLY A 13 -5.38 -15.18 14.00
CA GLY A 13 -6.36 -16.08 13.41
C GLY A 13 -7.21 -15.47 12.29
N VAL A 14 -6.82 -14.30 11.72
CA VAL A 14 -7.48 -13.77 10.53
C VAL A 14 -7.07 -14.60 9.31
N ARG A 15 -7.99 -14.78 8.35
CA ARG A 15 -7.66 -15.36 7.04
C ARG A 15 -7.46 -14.24 6.05
N LEU A 16 -6.29 -14.24 5.41
CA LEU A 16 -5.89 -13.28 4.40
C LEU A 16 -6.15 -13.90 3.04
N PHE A 17 -7.01 -13.27 2.25
CA PHE A 17 -7.27 -13.68 0.87
C PHE A 17 -6.18 -13.08 -0.03
N VAL A 18 -5.48 -13.94 -0.78
CA VAL A 18 -4.36 -13.53 -1.65
C VAL A 18 -4.59 -14.04 -3.07
N ARG A 19 -4.39 -13.17 -4.04
CA ARG A 19 -4.36 -13.48 -5.49
C ARG A 19 -2.93 -13.59 -5.95
N ASP A 20 -2.66 -14.59 -6.79
CA ASP A 20 -1.36 -14.83 -7.40
C ASP A 20 -1.54 -14.89 -8.92
N HIS A 21 -1.12 -13.84 -9.58
CA HIS A 21 -1.19 -13.68 -11.04
C HIS A 21 0.15 -14.09 -11.64
N ARG A 22 0.16 -15.05 -12.55
CA ARG A 22 1.37 -15.62 -13.15
C ARG A 22 1.33 -15.60 -14.67
N PRO A 23 2.46 -15.30 -15.34
CA PRO A 23 2.59 -15.55 -16.76
C PRO A 23 2.61 -17.07 -17.03
N VAL A 24 2.00 -17.48 -18.13
CA VAL A 24 2.08 -18.87 -18.58
C VAL A 24 3.44 -19.11 -19.25
N ALA A 25 4.12 -20.20 -18.89
CA ALA A 25 5.34 -20.69 -19.54
C ALA A 25 6.60 -19.79 -19.46
N ILE A 26 6.72 -18.92 -18.43
CA ILE A 26 7.98 -18.19 -18.18
C ILE A 26 8.68 -18.85 -16.98
N PRO A 27 9.86 -19.49 -17.18
CA PRO A 27 10.53 -20.25 -16.12
C PRO A 27 11.21 -19.39 -15.07
N SER A 28 11.53 -18.12 -15.38
CA SER A 28 12.19 -17.18 -14.49
C SER A 28 11.48 -15.84 -14.57
N MET A 29 11.01 -15.32 -13.43
CA MET A 29 10.20 -14.10 -13.39
C MET A 29 10.56 -13.22 -12.20
N ARG A 30 10.42 -11.91 -12.39
CA ARG A 30 10.38 -10.95 -11.28
C ARG A 30 9.02 -11.04 -10.61
N THR A 31 8.98 -10.81 -9.30
CA THR A 31 7.72 -10.80 -8.53
C THR A 31 7.45 -9.41 -8.00
N LEU A 32 6.22 -8.94 -8.14
CA LEU A 32 5.75 -7.72 -7.49
C LEU A 32 4.69 -8.10 -6.46
N VAL A 33 4.90 -7.67 -5.21
CA VAL A 33 3.91 -7.78 -4.13
C VAL A 33 3.21 -6.45 -4.00
N CYS A 34 1.89 -6.42 -4.23
CA CYS A 34 1.08 -5.21 -4.18
C CYS A 34 0.30 -5.12 -2.85
N VAL A 35 0.44 -3.98 -2.17
CA VAL A 35 -0.27 -3.66 -0.93
C VAL A 35 -1.20 -2.47 -1.18
N HIS A 36 -2.51 -2.72 -1.15
CA HIS A 36 -3.56 -1.74 -1.43
C HIS A 36 -3.78 -0.72 -0.30
N GLY A 37 -4.55 0.32 -0.57
CA GLY A 37 -4.84 1.42 0.36
C GLY A 37 -5.99 1.17 1.33
N LEU A 38 -6.35 2.20 2.09
CA LEU A 38 -7.43 2.16 3.07
C LEU A 38 -8.80 2.02 2.40
N GLY A 39 -9.60 1.11 2.92
CA GLY A 39 -11.01 0.95 2.54
C GLY A 39 -11.23 0.34 1.17
N GLU A 40 -10.16 -0.04 0.46
CA GLU A 40 -10.22 -0.74 -0.82
C GLU A 40 -9.77 -2.22 -0.69
N HIS A 41 -9.45 -2.88 -1.78
CA HIS A 41 -9.01 -4.28 -1.80
C HIS A 41 -8.19 -4.60 -3.05
N GLY A 42 -7.48 -5.73 -3.05
CA GLY A 42 -6.57 -6.13 -4.12
C GLY A 42 -7.25 -6.36 -5.48
N GLY A 43 -8.55 -6.64 -5.52
CA GLY A 43 -9.29 -6.83 -6.79
C GLY A 43 -9.31 -5.58 -7.67
N ARG A 44 -9.15 -4.38 -7.09
CA ARG A 44 -9.05 -3.13 -7.86
C ARG A 44 -7.78 -3.01 -8.69
N TYR A 45 -6.78 -3.82 -8.40
CA TYR A 45 -5.49 -3.84 -9.12
C TYR A 45 -5.44 -4.91 -10.22
N GLN A 46 -6.60 -5.39 -10.70
CA GLN A 46 -6.66 -6.41 -11.76
C GLN A 46 -5.95 -5.95 -13.04
N HIS A 47 -6.29 -4.75 -13.55
CA HIS A 47 -5.67 -4.15 -14.73
C HIS A 47 -4.15 -4.00 -14.59
N PHE A 48 -3.70 -3.55 -13.42
CA PHE A 48 -2.29 -3.43 -13.05
C PHE A 48 -1.57 -4.80 -13.10
N ALA A 49 -2.19 -5.84 -12.53
CA ALA A 49 -1.62 -7.17 -12.53
C ALA A 49 -1.57 -7.78 -13.93
N GLU A 50 -2.62 -7.64 -14.74
CA GLU A 50 -2.69 -8.10 -16.12
C GLU A 50 -1.59 -7.49 -16.95
N TRP A 51 -1.43 -6.17 -16.89
CA TRP A 51 -0.40 -5.44 -17.62
C TRP A 51 1.03 -5.90 -17.29
N LEU A 52 1.31 -6.17 -16.01
CA LEU A 52 2.61 -6.69 -15.55
C LEU A 52 2.83 -8.14 -15.99
N VAL A 53 1.81 -8.98 -15.88
CA VAL A 53 1.90 -10.41 -16.27
C VAL A 53 2.18 -10.56 -17.76
N GLU A 54 1.60 -9.72 -18.62
CA GLU A 54 1.89 -9.68 -20.06
C GLU A 54 3.38 -9.36 -20.34
N ARG A 55 4.04 -8.65 -19.40
CA ARG A 55 5.47 -8.30 -19.45
C ARG A 55 6.37 -9.28 -18.68
N GLY A 56 5.82 -10.41 -18.28
CA GLY A 56 6.57 -11.50 -17.66
C GLY A 56 6.79 -11.36 -16.14
N TRP A 57 6.00 -10.52 -15.45
CA TRP A 57 6.03 -10.41 -14.01
C TRP A 57 5.01 -11.33 -13.35
N ARG A 58 5.36 -11.89 -12.20
CA ARG A 58 4.38 -12.44 -11.25
C ARG A 58 3.88 -11.32 -10.37
N VAL A 59 2.57 -11.27 -10.08
CA VAL A 59 1.99 -10.27 -9.20
C VAL A 59 1.18 -10.93 -8.09
N ILE A 60 1.58 -10.67 -6.85
CA ILE A 60 0.90 -11.18 -5.65
C ILE A 60 0.17 -10.01 -4.98
N ILE A 61 -1.14 -10.14 -4.78
CA ILE A 61 -1.98 -9.10 -4.20
C ILE A 61 -2.83 -9.70 -3.07
N GLY A 62 -2.49 -9.34 -1.82
CA GLY A 62 -3.30 -9.72 -0.65
C GLY A 62 -4.37 -8.67 -0.35
N ASP A 63 -5.58 -9.11 0.00
CA ASP A 63 -6.53 -8.24 0.68
C ASP A 63 -6.07 -8.09 2.15
N LEU A 64 -5.87 -6.86 2.61
CA LEU A 64 -5.45 -6.59 3.99
C LEU A 64 -6.51 -7.08 4.99
N ARG A 65 -6.09 -7.43 6.21
CA ARG A 65 -7.04 -7.76 7.30
C ARG A 65 -8.15 -6.72 7.41
N GLY A 66 -9.39 -7.17 7.54
CA GLY A 66 -10.54 -6.28 7.60
C GLY A 66 -10.86 -5.53 6.30
N HIS A 67 -10.32 -5.96 5.15
CA HIS A 67 -10.60 -5.42 3.82
C HIS A 67 -10.95 -6.54 2.83
N GLY A 68 -11.62 -6.19 1.74
CA GLY A 68 -11.93 -7.09 0.65
C GLY A 68 -12.54 -8.42 1.12
N ARG A 69 -11.93 -9.52 0.70
CA ARG A 69 -12.32 -10.90 1.03
C ARG A 69 -11.61 -11.46 2.27
N SER A 70 -10.62 -10.75 2.80
CA SER A 70 -9.97 -11.12 4.05
C SER A 70 -10.91 -10.96 5.25
N THR A 71 -10.76 -11.84 6.23
CA THR A 71 -11.55 -11.79 7.47
C THR A 71 -11.03 -10.71 8.43
N GLY A 72 -11.67 -10.58 9.58
CA GLY A 72 -11.38 -9.56 10.58
C GLY A 72 -12.41 -8.43 10.59
N THR A 73 -12.42 -7.66 11.67
CA THR A 73 -13.30 -6.49 11.78
C THR A 73 -12.91 -5.44 10.76
N ARG A 74 -13.87 -4.96 9.96
CA ARG A 74 -13.60 -4.00 8.88
C ARG A 74 -12.88 -2.76 9.39
N THR A 75 -11.72 -2.44 8.73
CA THR A 75 -10.87 -1.26 9.02
C THR A 75 -10.61 -1.06 10.52
N HIS A 76 -10.27 -2.15 11.20
CA HIS A 76 -9.99 -2.19 12.63
C HIS A 76 -8.70 -2.96 12.93
N VAL A 77 -7.84 -2.34 13.71
CA VAL A 77 -6.67 -2.97 14.35
C VAL A 77 -6.47 -2.35 15.74
N LEU A 78 -5.92 -3.09 16.66
CA LEU A 78 -5.44 -2.57 17.94
C LEU A 78 -4.03 -1.98 17.80
N SER A 79 -3.23 -2.58 16.93
CA SER A 79 -1.88 -2.13 16.60
C SER A 79 -1.67 -2.13 15.09
N PHE A 80 -1.12 -1.05 14.55
CA PHE A 80 -0.79 -1.00 13.12
C PHE A 80 0.26 -2.03 12.71
N LYS A 81 1.05 -2.56 13.67
CA LYS A 81 2.03 -3.62 13.44
C LYS A 81 1.41 -4.91 12.88
N GLU A 82 0.11 -5.13 13.10
CA GLU A 82 -0.60 -6.29 12.57
C GLU A 82 -0.52 -6.38 11.04
N TYR A 83 -0.58 -5.25 10.32
CA TYR A 83 -0.45 -5.22 8.86
C TYR A 83 0.95 -5.64 8.35
N PRO A 84 2.08 -5.04 8.81
CA PRO A 84 3.41 -5.49 8.43
C PRO A 84 3.70 -6.96 8.80
N LEU A 85 3.17 -7.45 9.91
CA LEU A 85 3.33 -8.86 10.30
C LEU A 85 2.58 -9.80 9.36
N ASP A 86 1.35 -9.44 8.95
CA ASP A 86 0.60 -10.19 7.95
C ASP A 86 1.31 -10.21 6.60
N LEU A 87 1.86 -9.06 6.17
CA LEU A 87 2.65 -8.99 4.94
C LEU A 87 3.88 -9.92 5.02
N GLY A 88 4.55 -9.98 6.16
CA GLY A 88 5.65 -10.93 6.41
C GLY A 88 5.21 -12.39 6.36
N ILE A 89 3.97 -12.71 6.75
CA ILE A 89 3.40 -14.06 6.61
C ILE A 89 3.18 -14.39 5.13
N ILE A 90 2.59 -13.48 4.37
CA ILE A 90 2.41 -13.63 2.91
C ILE A 90 3.78 -13.82 2.25
N TRP A 91 4.78 -13.00 2.61
CA TRP A 91 6.15 -13.08 2.09
C TRP A 91 6.76 -14.48 2.25
N ARG A 92 6.68 -15.04 3.44
CA ARG A 92 7.18 -16.40 3.74
C ARG A 92 6.37 -17.50 3.06
N HIS A 93 5.04 -17.37 3.01
CA HIS A 93 4.17 -18.36 2.36
C HIS A 93 4.51 -18.57 0.87
N PHE A 94 4.85 -17.48 0.18
CA PHE A 94 5.23 -17.53 -1.24
C PHE A 94 6.74 -17.71 -1.46
N GLU A 95 7.52 -17.92 -0.40
CA GLU A 95 8.98 -18.08 -0.43
C GLU A 95 9.67 -16.97 -1.24
N LEU A 96 9.26 -15.71 -0.99
CA LEU A 96 9.74 -14.56 -1.75
C LEU A 96 11.18 -14.22 -1.35
N ASP A 97 12.05 -14.13 -2.35
CA ASP A 97 13.45 -13.80 -2.17
C ASP A 97 13.73 -12.31 -2.46
N LYS A 98 14.77 -11.79 -1.81
CA LYS A 98 15.17 -10.39 -1.95
C LYS A 98 15.49 -10.01 -3.40
N PRO A 99 16.35 -10.76 -4.14
CA PRO A 99 16.87 -10.26 -5.40
C PRO A 99 15.80 -9.98 -6.46
N SER A 100 14.75 -10.81 -6.52
CA SER A 100 13.76 -10.79 -7.60
C SER A 100 12.41 -10.22 -7.21
N THR A 101 12.21 -9.80 -5.93
CA THR A 101 10.91 -9.36 -5.42
C THR A 101 10.89 -7.85 -5.15
N VAL A 102 9.91 -7.17 -5.75
CA VAL A 102 9.63 -5.74 -5.56
C VAL A 102 8.38 -5.57 -4.72
N LEU A 103 8.41 -4.64 -3.77
CA LEU A 103 7.27 -4.30 -2.92
C LEU A 103 6.61 -3.01 -3.40
N PHE A 104 5.35 -3.09 -3.80
CA PHE A 104 4.53 -1.95 -4.18
C PHE A 104 3.53 -1.62 -3.08
N GLY A 105 3.39 -0.35 -2.72
CA GLY A 105 2.41 0.10 -1.73
C GLY A 105 1.73 1.42 -2.10
N HIS A 106 0.39 1.40 -2.11
CA HIS A 106 -0.44 2.59 -2.35
C HIS A 106 -1.00 3.14 -1.03
N SER A 107 -0.89 4.45 -0.80
CA SER A 107 -1.53 5.15 0.32
C SER A 107 -1.22 4.49 1.67
N MET A 108 -2.22 3.95 2.39
CA MET A 108 -2.03 3.14 3.60
C MET A 108 -1.13 1.92 3.33
N GLY A 109 -1.25 1.29 2.16
CA GLY A 109 -0.36 0.21 1.73
C GLY A 109 1.09 0.65 1.62
N GLY A 110 1.33 1.89 1.21
CA GLY A 110 2.66 2.51 1.24
C GLY A 110 3.23 2.66 2.65
N LEU A 111 2.41 3.10 3.61
CA LEU A 111 2.80 3.11 5.03
C LEU A 111 3.08 1.69 5.56
N ILE A 112 2.26 0.70 5.17
CA ILE A 112 2.48 -0.70 5.54
C ILE A 112 3.80 -1.22 4.97
N ALA A 113 4.08 -0.96 3.68
CA ALA A 113 5.31 -1.36 3.01
C ALA A 113 6.54 -0.76 3.70
N VAL A 114 6.54 0.55 3.96
CA VAL A 114 7.59 1.24 4.70
C VAL A 114 7.80 0.61 6.08
N ARG A 115 6.72 0.40 6.85
CA ARG A 115 6.82 -0.19 8.19
C ARG A 115 7.27 -1.65 8.14
N ALA A 116 6.91 -2.41 7.12
CA ALA A 116 7.33 -3.80 6.96
C ALA A 116 8.86 -3.90 6.73
N VAL A 117 9.42 -3.06 5.87
CA VAL A 117 10.88 -2.99 5.65
C VAL A 117 11.59 -2.48 6.91
N GLN A 118 11.11 -1.41 7.56
CA GLN A 118 11.70 -0.86 8.79
C GLN A 118 11.68 -1.86 9.97
N MET A 119 10.70 -2.77 10.00
CA MET A 119 10.58 -3.82 11.02
C MET A 119 11.31 -5.12 10.64
N GLY A 120 11.84 -5.22 9.41
CA GLY A 120 12.48 -6.43 8.91
C GLY A 120 11.53 -7.61 8.72
N THR A 121 10.21 -7.35 8.51
CA THR A 121 9.24 -8.43 8.26
C THR A 121 9.26 -8.91 6.82
N VAL A 122 9.76 -8.06 5.91
CA VAL A 122 10.02 -8.33 4.49
C VAL A 122 11.36 -7.71 4.07
N ASP A 123 11.99 -8.29 3.05
CA ASP A 123 13.27 -7.81 2.49
C ASP A 123 13.19 -7.79 0.94
N PRO A 124 12.57 -6.75 0.33
CA PRO A 124 12.47 -6.63 -1.12
C PRO A 124 13.76 -6.07 -1.77
N ALA A 125 13.94 -6.33 -3.09
CA ALA A 125 15.00 -5.72 -3.89
C ALA A 125 14.83 -4.20 -4.02
N ALA A 126 13.57 -3.75 -4.13
CA ALA A 126 13.19 -2.35 -4.26
C ALA A 126 11.77 -2.12 -3.73
N MET A 127 11.45 -0.87 -3.43
CA MET A 127 10.13 -0.46 -2.99
C MET A 127 9.56 0.62 -3.91
N ILE A 128 8.32 0.42 -4.36
CA ILE A 128 7.54 1.37 -5.14
C ILE A 128 6.44 1.94 -4.24
N LEU A 129 6.41 3.24 -4.09
CA LEU A 129 5.41 3.95 -3.28
C LEU A 129 4.55 4.86 -4.14
N THR A 130 3.24 4.82 -3.97
CA THR A 130 2.33 5.74 -4.65
C THR A 130 1.46 6.45 -3.63
N SER A 131 1.52 7.78 -3.62
CA SER A 131 0.81 8.64 -2.67
C SER A 131 0.86 8.09 -1.22
N PRO A 132 2.05 7.67 -0.69
CA PRO A 132 2.14 6.93 0.56
C PRO A 132 1.65 7.75 1.75
N LEU A 133 0.94 7.12 2.67
CA LEU A 133 0.40 7.75 3.87
C LEU A 133 1.52 8.02 4.92
N LEU A 134 2.48 8.87 4.57
CA LEU A 134 3.58 9.29 5.46
C LEU A 134 3.32 10.64 6.14
N GLY A 135 2.25 11.32 5.77
CA GLY A 135 1.73 12.53 6.38
C GLY A 135 0.23 12.67 6.15
N LEU A 136 -0.44 13.43 7.01
CA LEU A 136 -1.86 13.76 6.90
C LEU A 136 -2.01 15.26 6.78
N LYS A 137 -2.75 15.73 5.79
CA LYS A 137 -3.18 17.15 5.70
C LYS A 137 -4.18 17.53 6.81
N LEU A 138 -4.86 16.53 7.38
CA LEU A 138 -5.85 16.73 8.45
C LEU A 138 -5.21 17.18 9.75
N ARG A 139 -5.50 18.42 10.17
CA ARG A 139 -5.11 18.95 11.50
C ARG A 139 -6.22 18.67 12.50
N VAL A 140 -6.00 17.73 13.41
CA VAL A 140 -6.93 17.46 14.52
C VAL A 140 -6.58 18.35 15.70
N ASN A 141 -7.59 19.02 16.26
CA ASN A 141 -7.41 19.83 17.48
C ASN A 141 -6.80 18.98 18.61
N PRO A 142 -5.72 19.43 19.27
CA PRO A 142 -4.99 18.66 20.29
C PRO A 142 -5.89 18.15 21.43
N LEU A 143 -6.85 18.98 21.89
CA LEU A 143 -7.77 18.59 22.96
C LEU A 143 -8.72 17.49 22.50
N LYS A 144 -9.28 17.60 21.29
CA LYS A 144 -10.10 16.52 20.69
C LYS A 144 -9.31 15.24 20.50
N LYS A 145 -8.03 15.34 20.13
CA LYS A 145 -7.12 14.21 20.01
C LYS A 145 -6.91 13.52 21.35
N LEU A 146 -6.65 14.28 22.42
CA LEU A 146 -6.46 13.74 23.78
C LEU A 146 -7.73 13.04 24.28
N LEU A 147 -8.88 13.68 24.15
CA LEU A 147 -10.18 13.09 24.53
C LEU A 147 -10.47 11.82 23.73
N GLY A 148 -10.19 11.82 22.43
CA GLY A 148 -10.32 10.64 21.58
C GLY A 148 -9.37 9.50 22.01
N GLN A 149 -8.14 9.81 22.42
CA GLN A 149 -7.20 8.81 22.95
C GLN A 149 -7.66 8.18 24.26
N MET A 150 -8.33 8.93 25.13
CA MET A 150 -8.95 8.39 26.33
C MET A 150 -10.17 7.53 26.00
N LEU A 151 -11.02 8.01 25.12
CA LEU A 151 -12.23 7.29 24.69
C LEU A 151 -11.91 5.96 24.00
N VAL A 152 -10.84 5.89 23.23
CA VAL A 152 -10.45 4.66 22.52
C VAL A 152 -10.09 3.51 23.47
N GLN A 153 -9.67 3.81 24.69
CA GLN A 153 -9.41 2.80 25.72
C GLN A 153 -10.70 2.05 26.14
N ILE A 154 -11.84 2.76 26.10
CA ILE A 154 -13.14 2.23 26.53
C ILE A 154 -13.95 1.73 25.34
N LEU A 155 -13.91 2.47 24.22
CA LEU A 155 -14.71 2.22 23.01
C LEU A 155 -13.84 2.15 21.73
N PRO A 156 -12.91 1.18 21.63
CA PRO A 156 -11.95 1.11 20.52
C PRO A 156 -12.60 0.88 19.15
N LYS A 157 -13.80 0.28 19.12
CA LYS A 157 -14.54 -0.04 17.90
C LYS A 157 -15.50 1.06 17.44
N THR A 158 -15.55 2.22 18.11
CA THR A 158 -16.33 3.37 17.64
C THR A 158 -15.93 3.72 16.21
N ARG A 159 -16.92 3.84 15.32
CA ARG A 159 -16.71 4.06 13.89
C ARG A 159 -17.04 5.48 13.48
N PHE A 160 -16.30 5.98 12.53
CA PHE A 160 -16.56 7.26 11.85
C PHE A 160 -16.14 7.18 10.38
N SER A 161 -16.56 8.16 9.58
CA SER A 161 -16.17 8.25 8.17
C SER A 161 -14.64 8.25 8.05
N ASN A 162 -14.11 7.54 7.06
CA ASN A 162 -12.68 7.55 6.75
C ASN A 162 -12.21 8.87 6.09
N GLY A 163 -13.16 9.76 5.72
CA GLY A 163 -12.86 11.05 5.13
C GLY A 163 -12.38 10.99 3.66
N LEU A 164 -12.39 9.83 3.04
CA LEU A 164 -12.00 9.68 1.63
C LEU A 164 -13.16 10.08 0.72
N ASP A 165 -13.05 11.25 0.09
CA ASP A 165 -14.01 11.68 -0.94
C ASP A 165 -13.69 10.95 -2.26
N PRO A 166 -14.65 10.19 -2.83
CA PRO A 166 -14.45 9.50 -4.11
C PRO A 166 -13.97 10.40 -5.26
N LYS A 167 -14.32 11.70 -5.21
CA LYS A 167 -13.91 12.69 -6.24
C LYS A 167 -12.41 13.00 -6.21
N ASN A 168 -11.76 12.80 -5.06
CA ASN A 168 -10.34 13.08 -4.86
C ASN A 168 -9.48 11.82 -5.04
N MET A 169 -10.09 10.67 -5.39
CA MET A 169 -9.36 9.42 -5.55
C MET A 169 -8.78 9.27 -6.95
N THR A 170 -9.59 9.48 -7.98
CA THR A 170 -9.19 9.40 -9.38
C THR A 170 -10.01 10.37 -10.22
N ARG A 171 -9.44 10.86 -11.31
CA ARG A 171 -10.14 11.68 -12.33
C ARG A 171 -10.71 10.82 -13.46
N ASP A 172 -10.27 9.55 -13.57
CA ASP A 172 -10.85 8.62 -14.56
C ASP A 172 -12.27 8.23 -14.15
N PRO A 173 -13.30 8.54 -14.97
CA PRO A 173 -14.68 8.25 -14.63
C PRO A 173 -14.97 6.75 -14.49
N ARG A 174 -14.25 5.87 -15.19
CA ARG A 174 -14.41 4.41 -15.12
C ARG A 174 -14.02 3.91 -13.72
N PHE A 175 -12.81 4.24 -13.27
CA PHE A 175 -12.32 3.84 -11.95
C PHE A 175 -13.11 4.51 -10.81
N ALA A 176 -13.59 5.75 -11.02
CA ALA A 176 -14.46 6.42 -10.06
C ALA A 176 -15.81 5.73 -9.92
N GLU A 177 -16.40 5.27 -11.03
CA GLU A 177 -17.66 4.54 -11.04
C GLU A 177 -17.51 3.14 -10.44
N GLU A 178 -16.48 2.39 -10.84
CA GLU A 178 -16.14 1.10 -10.25
C GLU A 178 -16.03 1.21 -8.72
N ARG A 179 -15.25 2.18 -8.21
CA ARG A 179 -15.10 2.42 -6.78
C ARG A 179 -16.42 2.77 -6.09
N ARG A 180 -17.30 3.52 -6.76
CA ARG A 180 -18.60 3.92 -6.20
C ARG A 180 -19.53 2.74 -6.00
N ASN A 181 -19.54 1.82 -6.97
CA ASN A 181 -20.45 0.68 -7.05
C ASN A 181 -19.91 -0.58 -6.38
N ASP A 182 -18.65 -0.59 -5.97
CA ASP A 182 -18.01 -1.74 -5.37
C ASP A 182 -18.47 -1.96 -3.91
N PRO A 183 -19.12 -3.10 -3.62
CA PRO A 183 -19.63 -3.43 -2.28
C PRO A 183 -18.53 -3.75 -1.27
N LEU A 184 -17.29 -4.01 -1.72
CA LEU A 184 -16.15 -4.30 -0.86
C LEU A 184 -15.44 -3.03 -0.36
N ILE A 185 -15.80 -1.86 -0.88
CA ILE A 185 -15.26 -0.57 -0.43
C ILE A 185 -15.81 -0.23 0.96
N VAL A 186 -14.90 0.00 1.91
CA VAL A 186 -15.23 0.36 3.30
C VAL A 186 -15.02 1.87 3.50
N ARG A 187 -16.11 2.58 3.86
CA ARG A 187 -16.13 4.05 4.00
C ARG A 187 -15.96 4.57 5.43
N THR A 188 -15.71 3.66 6.37
CA THR A 188 -15.56 4.01 7.79
C THR A 188 -14.30 3.39 8.37
N VAL A 189 -13.76 3.97 9.44
CA VAL A 189 -12.66 3.43 10.24
C VAL A 189 -13.04 3.37 11.70
N THR A 190 -12.34 2.56 12.49
CA THR A 190 -12.50 2.56 13.94
C THR A 190 -11.55 3.56 14.61
N ALA A 191 -11.92 4.01 15.81
CA ALA A 191 -11.08 4.92 16.60
C ALA A 191 -9.70 4.30 16.90
N SER A 192 -9.65 3.00 17.23
CA SER A 192 -8.37 2.32 17.47
C SER A 192 -7.48 2.30 16.22
N TRP A 193 -8.05 2.03 15.04
CA TRP A 193 -7.34 2.07 13.78
C TRP A 193 -6.71 3.45 13.53
N PHE A 194 -7.51 4.51 13.73
CA PHE A 194 -7.05 5.89 13.49
C PHE A 194 -5.81 6.25 14.34
N PHE A 195 -5.86 5.96 15.65
CA PHE A 195 -4.74 6.25 16.53
C PHE A 195 -3.54 5.30 16.30
N ALA A 196 -3.80 4.05 15.92
CA ALA A 196 -2.74 3.12 15.53
C ALA A 196 -2.01 3.61 14.27
N MET A 197 -2.75 4.10 13.27
CA MET A 197 -2.23 4.69 12.04
C MET A 197 -1.39 5.95 12.32
N GLN A 198 -1.85 6.88 13.15
CA GLN A 198 -1.07 8.07 13.51
C GLN A 198 0.27 7.71 14.15
N ARG A 199 0.28 6.71 15.05
CA ARG A 199 1.54 6.19 15.63
C ARG A 199 2.44 5.55 14.59
N ALA A 200 1.85 4.85 13.61
CA ALA A 200 2.62 4.23 12.54
C ALA A 200 3.28 5.27 11.62
N ILE A 201 2.58 6.37 11.29
CA ILE A 201 3.15 7.50 10.55
C ILE A 201 4.34 8.09 11.32
N ALA A 202 4.16 8.39 12.62
CA ALA A 202 5.23 8.93 13.44
C ALA A 202 6.46 8.00 13.49
N ASN A 203 6.23 6.68 13.59
CA ASN A 203 7.30 5.69 13.55
C ASN A 203 7.96 5.61 12.16
N ALA A 204 7.20 5.66 11.06
CA ALA A 204 7.74 5.65 9.70
C ALA A 204 8.62 6.87 9.43
N GLN A 205 8.24 8.02 9.98
CA GLN A 205 9.02 9.25 9.92
C GLN A 205 10.30 9.17 10.75
N ARG A 206 10.22 8.66 11.98
CA ARG A 206 11.38 8.54 12.89
C ARG A 206 12.42 7.56 12.36
N ASP A 207 11.97 6.41 11.85
CA ASP A 207 12.81 5.27 11.45
C ASP A 207 13.17 5.32 9.95
N ALA A 208 13.18 6.49 9.32
CA ALA A 208 13.45 6.64 7.88
C ALA A 208 14.84 6.10 7.50
N ASP A 209 15.84 6.30 8.36
CA ASP A 209 17.22 5.82 8.21
C ASP A 209 17.39 4.29 8.19
N LYS A 210 16.36 3.54 8.58
CA LYS A 210 16.35 2.06 8.49
C LYS A 210 16.03 1.54 7.09
N ILE A 211 15.67 2.40 6.14
CA ILE A 211 15.41 2.00 4.75
C ILE A 211 16.70 2.13 3.97
N SER A 212 17.24 0.98 3.53
CA SER A 212 18.50 0.86 2.79
C SER A 212 18.36 0.18 1.42
N ILE A 213 17.14 0.13 0.90
CA ILE A 213 16.81 -0.43 -0.42
C ILE A 213 16.43 0.69 -1.39
N PRO A 214 16.55 0.49 -2.73
CA PRO A 214 16.10 1.44 -3.73
C PRO A 214 14.61 1.79 -3.58
N ILE A 215 14.25 3.07 -3.79
CA ILE A 215 12.87 3.56 -3.66
C ILE A 215 12.51 4.38 -4.90
N LEU A 216 11.42 4.01 -5.57
CA LEU A 216 10.70 4.89 -6.49
C LEU A 216 9.39 5.34 -5.86
N ALA A 217 9.17 6.64 -5.81
CA ALA A 217 7.94 7.19 -5.26
C ALA A 217 7.20 8.03 -6.31
N PHE A 218 5.88 7.85 -6.37
CA PHE A 218 4.97 8.68 -7.17
C PHE A 218 4.08 9.49 -6.25
N ARG A 219 3.84 10.75 -6.60
CA ARG A 219 2.80 11.56 -5.96
C ARG A 219 2.00 12.34 -7.00
N GLY A 220 0.69 12.40 -6.82
CA GLY A 220 -0.16 13.37 -7.49
C GLY A 220 -0.03 14.73 -6.81
N MET A 221 0.22 15.79 -7.58
CA MET A 221 0.32 17.15 -7.02
C MET A 221 -1.05 17.73 -6.65
N ALA A 222 -2.12 17.18 -7.22
CA ALA A 222 -3.51 17.50 -6.88
C ALA A 222 -4.11 16.57 -5.80
N ASP A 223 -3.29 15.72 -5.15
CA ASP A 223 -3.74 14.86 -4.05
C ASP A 223 -4.10 15.69 -2.80
N GLU A 224 -5.37 15.62 -2.39
CA GLU A 224 -5.88 16.27 -1.17
C GLU A 224 -5.98 15.30 0.02
N THR A 225 -5.66 14.03 -0.18
CA THR A 225 -5.83 12.96 0.81
C THR A 225 -4.60 12.80 1.71
N THR A 226 -3.42 12.69 1.11
CA THR A 226 -2.15 12.58 1.82
C THR A 226 -1.34 13.87 1.74
N ASP A 227 -0.50 14.11 2.74
CA ASP A 227 0.47 15.18 2.71
C ASP A 227 1.72 14.74 1.93
N GLY A 228 1.68 14.93 0.60
CA GLY A 228 2.80 14.58 -0.28
C GLY A 228 4.04 15.45 -0.10
N ASP A 229 3.93 16.59 0.59
CA ASP A 229 5.06 17.51 0.80
C ASP A 229 6.06 17.00 1.84
N VAL A 230 5.66 16.01 2.65
CA VAL A 230 6.59 15.33 3.58
C VAL A 230 7.53 14.35 2.86
N LEU A 231 7.17 13.91 1.64
CA LEU A 231 7.85 12.81 0.94
C LEU A 231 9.30 13.13 0.54
N PRO A 232 9.62 14.31 -0.04
CA PRO A 232 11.02 14.66 -0.36
C PRO A 232 11.93 14.64 0.87
N ASN A 233 11.47 15.23 1.98
CA ASN A 233 12.23 15.26 3.22
C ASN A 233 12.36 13.88 3.88
N TRP A 234 11.36 13.02 3.72
CA TRP A 234 11.42 11.66 4.22
C TRP A 234 12.42 10.82 3.40
N LEU A 235 12.37 10.89 2.07
CA LEU A 235 13.32 10.21 1.17
C LEU A 235 14.77 10.62 1.46
N ALA A 236 15.03 11.91 1.65
CA ALA A 236 16.36 12.43 1.97
C ALA A 236 16.96 11.92 3.30
N ARG A 237 16.13 11.37 4.20
CA ARG A 237 16.56 10.78 5.49
C ARG A 237 16.74 9.27 5.42
N THR A 238 16.40 8.62 4.30
CA THR A 238 16.63 7.19 4.11
C THR A 238 18.09 6.92 3.79
N GLN A 239 18.53 5.67 3.98
CA GLN A 239 19.82 5.16 3.53
C GLN A 239 19.70 4.48 2.15
N SER A 240 18.68 4.85 1.38
CA SER A 240 18.44 4.28 0.05
C SER A 240 19.61 4.56 -0.88
N PRO A 241 20.15 3.54 -1.56
CA PRO A 241 21.25 3.74 -2.53
C PRO A 241 20.78 4.43 -3.82
N SER A 242 19.47 4.42 -4.09
CA SER A 242 18.83 5.07 -5.23
C SER A 242 17.40 5.42 -4.85
N SER A 243 17.08 6.70 -4.74
CA SER A 243 15.73 7.17 -4.50
C SER A 243 15.30 8.19 -5.55
N GLU A 244 14.14 7.98 -6.14
CA GLU A 244 13.55 8.87 -7.13
C GLU A 244 12.12 9.24 -6.73
N LEU A 245 11.75 10.51 -6.94
CA LEU A 245 10.40 11.02 -6.72
C LEU A 245 9.83 11.58 -8.02
N ILE A 246 8.79 10.95 -8.53
CA ILE A 246 8.03 11.40 -9.68
C ILE A 246 6.81 12.17 -9.18
N SER A 247 6.80 13.48 -9.45
CA SER A 247 5.66 14.37 -9.15
C SER A 247 4.83 14.54 -10.40
N LEU A 248 3.55 14.17 -10.33
CA LEU A 248 2.60 14.18 -11.45
C LEU A 248 1.66 15.38 -11.29
N PRO A 249 1.78 16.44 -12.12
CA PRO A 249 1.16 17.74 -11.86
C PRO A 249 -0.36 17.71 -11.74
N THR A 250 -1.01 16.86 -12.53
CA THR A 250 -2.47 16.80 -12.64
C THR A 250 -3.12 15.64 -11.89
N HIS A 251 -2.33 14.64 -11.47
CA HIS A 251 -2.85 13.45 -10.80
C HIS A 251 -3.35 13.77 -9.40
N VAL A 252 -4.40 13.07 -9.01
CA VAL A 252 -4.91 13.03 -7.64
C VAL A 252 -4.34 11.84 -6.87
N HIS A 253 -5.11 11.20 -5.99
CA HIS A 253 -4.58 10.24 -5.02
C HIS A 253 -4.17 8.88 -5.62
N GLU A 254 -5.01 8.29 -6.47
CA GLU A 254 -4.82 6.93 -7.02
C GLU A 254 -4.08 6.97 -8.37
N VAL A 255 -2.78 7.27 -8.35
CA VAL A 255 -1.94 7.44 -9.56
C VAL A 255 -2.09 6.31 -10.58
N PHE A 256 -2.19 5.05 -10.13
CA PHE A 256 -2.34 3.89 -11.00
C PHE A 256 -3.80 3.53 -11.35
N HIS A 257 -4.74 4.46 -11.06
CA HIS A 257 -6.13 4.42 -11.49
C HIS A 257 -6.53 5.72 -12.21
N GLU A 258 -5.58 6.44 -12.77
CA GLU A 258 -5.82 7.58 -13.66
C GLU A 258 -5.93 7.10 -15.11
N SER A 259 -6.41 7.96 -16.03
CA SER A 259 -6.59 7.59 -17.44
C SER A 259 -5.29 7.29 -18.18
N ASP A 260 -4.18 7.82 -17.68
CA ASP A 260 -2.81 7.68 -18.20
C ASP A 260 -1.92 6.79 -17.25
N TRP A 261 -2.55 5.89 -16.52
CA TRP A 261 -1.87 5.03 -15.55
C TRP A 261 -0.76 4.16 -16.18
N GLU A 262 -0.90 3.82 -17.45
CA GLU A 262 0.09 3.02 -18.19
C GLU A 262 1.42 3.76 -18.31
N ASP A 263 1.43 5.09 -18.48
CA ASP A 263 2.65 5.89 -18.51
C ASP A 263 3.42 5.79 -17.18
N SER A 264 2.70 5.76 -16.05
CA SER A 264 3.30 5.55 -14.74
C SER A 264 3.86 4.13 -14.57
N MET A 265 3.19 3.12 -15.16
CA MET A 265 3.67 1.74 -15.19
C MET A 265 4.96 1.61 -16.01
N GLU A 266 5.01 2.22 -17.21
CA GLU A 266 6.22 2.23 -18.05
C GLU A 266 7.40 2.88 -17.33
N ARG A 267 7.20 4.03 -16.68
CA ARG A 267 8.24 4.69 -15.87
C ARG A 267 8.73 3.80 -14.72
N MET A 268 7.81 3.10 -14.05
CA MET A 268 8.16 2.15 -12.99
C MET A 268 9.04 1.03 -13.53
N LEU A 269 8.70 0.41 -14.68
CA LEU A 269 9.50 -0.66 -15.25
C LEU A 269 10.86 -0.18 -15.73
N GLN A 270 10.94 0.99 -16.39
CA GLN A 270 12.19 1.60 -16.81
C GLN A 270 13.14 1.80 -15.62
N TRP A 271 12.62 2.33 -14.51
CA TRP A 271 13.42 2.52 -13.30
C TRP A 271 13.88 1.18 -12.70
N LEU A 272 13.01 0.17 -12.64
CA LEU A 272 13.36 -1.17 -12.14
C LEU A 272 14.42 -1.86 -13.00
N ASP A 273 14.41 -1.65 -14.32
CA ASP A 273 15.44 -2.14 -15.24
C ASP A 273 16.77 -1.39 -15.04
N GLN A 274 16.74 -0.07 -14.81
CA GLN A 274 17.93 0.74 -14.53
C GLN A 274 18.64 0.31 -13.24
N ILE A 275 17.90 -0.01 -12.18
CA ILE A 275 18.50 -0.49 -10.92
C ILE A 275 18.86 -1.99 -10.95
N GLY A 276 18.56 -2.69 -12.06
CA GLY A 276 19.01 -4.05 -12.29
C GLY A 276 18.32 -5.12 -11.43
N VAL A 277 17.02 -5.01 -11.14
CA VAL A 277 16.29 -6.08 -10.44
C VAL A 277 16.33 -7.36 -11.28
N PRO A 278 16.97 -8.45 -10.80
CA PRO A 278 17.14 -9.66 -11.60
C PRO A 278 15.84 -10.46 -11.72
N ARG A 279 15.80 -11.35 -12.70
CA ARG A 279 14.80 -12.45 -12.76
C ARG A 279 15.26 -13.58 -11.85
N ARG A 280 14.32 -14.24 -11.20
CA ARG A 280 14.57 -15.46 -10.41
C ARG A 280 14.79 -16.66 -11.29
#